data_b104955ce08eabbce533b6018937c0d7
#
_entry.id   b104955ce08eabbce533b6018937c0d7
#
_cell.length_a   1.000
_cell.length_b   1.000
_cell.length_c   1.000
_cell.angle_alpha   90.00
_cell.angle_beta   90.00
_cell.angle_gamma   90.00
#
_symmetry.space_group_name_H-M   'P 1'
#
loop_
_entity.id
_entity.type
_entity.pdbx_description
1 polymer ?
#
loop_
_entity_poly.entity_id
_entity_poly.type
_entity_poly.pdbx_seq_one_letter_code
_entity_poly.pdbx_strand_id
1 'polypeptide(L)'
;MVLDLGCGKGELLKMLIDKKNCTGLGVDISQNNVIESIQKGLSVIQGDIDNGLAEFCEKGYDYVILNQTLQSTEKPDFVIDEMLRVGKKVVVSFPNFGYWRVRLYLLFKGRMPKSKMLPFSWYDTPNIHLLTIEDFFDFCTQRNIKIIKTVYIKRGKISKNPLNRLLTNFLCEEAIFFIER
;
A
#
# COMPACT_ATOMS: atom_id res chain seq x y z
N MET A 1 -9.50 9.44 -13.16
CA MET A 1 -10.25 9.03 -11.97
C MET A 1 -9.39 8.13 -11.10
N VAL A 2 -9.47 8.28 -9.76
CA VAL A 2 -8.65 7.52 -8.80
C VAL A 2 -9.57 6.68 -7.92
N LEU A 3 -9.17 5.43 -7.63
CA LEU A 3 -9.78 4.57 -6.62
C LEU A 3 -8.74 4.34 -5.50
N ASP A 4 -9.10 4.68 -4.25
CA ASP A 4 -8.23 4.55 -3.07
C ASP A 4 -8.79 3.45 -2.16
N LEU A 5 -8.11 2.31 -2.11
CA LEU A 5 -8.53 1.13 -1.37
C LEU A 5 -7.88 1.12 0.02
N GLY A 6 -8.70 0.92 1.07
CA GLY A 6 -8.27 1.13 2.44
C GLY A 6 -7.96 2.61 2.68
N CYS A 7 -8.83 3.50 2.22
CA CYS A 7 -8.58 4.95 2.20
C CYS A 7 -8.50 5.58 3.60
N GLY A 8 -8.82 4.85 4.66
CA GLY A 8 -8.86 5.37 6.02
C GLY A 8 -9.80 6.56 6.13
N LYS A 9 -9.32 7.61 6.76
CA LYS A 9 -10.06 8.88 6.90
C LYS A 9 -10.01 9.78 5.65
N GLY A 10 -9.61 9.25 4.49
CA GLY A 10 -9.61 9.92 3.20
C GLY A 10 -8.52 11.00 3.00
N GLU A 11 -7.48 11.03 3.83
CA GLU A 11 -6.46 12.09 3.79
C GLU A 11 -5.67 12.10 2.48
N LEU A 12 -5.25 10.92 2.00
CA LEU A 12 -4.55 10.78 0.72
C LEU A 12 -5.49 11.16 -0.43
N LEU A 13 -6.70 10.64 -0.44
CA LEU A 13 -7.70 10.90 -1.48
C LEU A 13 -8.01 12.40 -1.57
N LYS A 14 -8.24 13.06 -0.43
CA LYS A 14 -8.46 14.51 -0.36
C LYS A 14 -7.29 15.29 -0.92
N MET A 15 -6.07 14.94 -0.53
CA MET A 15 -4.86 15.60 -1.03
C MET A 15 -4.72 15.46 -2.55
N LEU A 16 -5.06 14.30 -3.11
CA LEU A 16 -5.00 14.07 -4.56
C LEU A 16 -6.05 14.90 -5.30
N ILE A 17 -7.28 14.95 -4.80
CA ILE A 17 -8.36 15.74 -5.37
C ILE A 17 -7.97 17.23 -5.36
N ASP A 18 -7.58 17.75 -4.20
CA ASP A 18 -7.25 19.18 -4.02
C ASP A 18 -6.03 19.61 -4.84
N LYS A 19 -4.98 18.77 -4.92
CA LYS A 19 -3.71 19.16 -5.58
C LYS A 19 -3.63 18.78 -7.05
N LYS A 20 -4.38 17.76 -7.50
CA LYS A 20 -4.30 17.23 -8.86
C LYS A 20 -5.57 17.47 -9.66
N ASN A 21 -6.58 18.11 -9.08
CA ASN A 21 -7.87 18.38 -9.71
C ASN A 21 -8.45 17.11 -10.38
N CYS A 22 -8.40 15.99 -9.67
CA CYS A 22 -8.91 14.71 -10.14
C CYS A 22 -10.19 14.33 -9.38
N THR A 23 -10.97 13.44 -9.96
CA THR A 23 -12.08 12.79 -9.26
C THR A 23 -11.59 11.49 -8.62
N GLY A 24 -12.14 11.14 -7.46
CA GLY A 24 -11.74 9.94 -6.74
C GLY A 24 -12.85 9.34 -5.92
N LEU A 25 -12.76 8.02 -5.72
CA LEU A 25 -13.62 7.22 -4.85
C LEU A 25 -12.73 6.49 -3.84
N GLY A 26 -13.13 6.49 -2.57
CA GLY A 26 -12.49 5.71 -1.52
C GLY A 26 -13.29 4.47 -1.17
N VAL A 27 -12.59 3.42 -0.73
CA VAL A 27 -13.18 2.22 -0.12
C VAL A 27 -12.49 1.98 1.22
N ASP A 28 -13.26 1.77 2.29
CA ASP A 28 -12.71 1.39 3.60
C ASP A 28 -13.67 0.46 4.32
N ILE A 29 -13.14 -0.50 5.07
CA ILE A 29 -13.94 -1.46 5.83
C ILE A 29 -14.57 -0.83 7.08
N SER A 30 -13.92 0.19 7.64
CA SER A 30 -14.34 0.85 8.87
C SER A 30 -15.43 1.88 8.61
N GLN A 31 -16.63 1.65 9.12
CA GLN A 31 -17.73 2.60 9.06
C GLN A 31 -17.36 3.99 9.61
N ASN A 32 -16.56 4.05 10.67
CA ASN A 32 -16.12 5.32 11.25
C ASN A 32 -15.24 6.12 10.28
N ASN A 33 -14.32 5.45 9.59
CA ASN A 33 -13.47 6.07 8.58
C ASN A 33 -14.31 6.60 7.40
N VAL A 34 -15.29 5.83 6.95
CA VAL A 34 -16.23 6.22 5.89
C VAL A 34 -16.98 7.48 6.27
N ILE A 35 -17.57 7.52 7.49
CA ILE A 35 -18.30 8.70 7.99
C ILE A 35 -17.38 9.92 8.05
N GLU A 36 -16.18 9.81 8.63
CA GLU A 36 -15.23 10.92 8.71
C GLU A 36 -14.82 11.43 7.32
N SER A 37 -14.67 10.54 6.36
CA SER A 37 -14.31 10.91 4.98
C SER A 37 -15.44 11.62 4.25
N ILE A 38 -16.70 11.15 4.43
CA ILE A 38 -17.88 11.81 3.86
C ILE A 38 -18.07 13.22 4.47
N GLN A 39 -17.82 13.40 5.76
CA GLN A 39 -17.84 14.71 6.41
C GLN A 39 -16.81 15.71 5.82
N LYS A 40 -15.71 15.20 5.25
CA LYS A 40 -14.72 16.00 4.53
C LYS A 40 -15.09 16.30 3.07
N GLY A 41 -16.30 15.87 2.63
CA GLY A 41 -16.81 16.05 1.27
C GLY A 41 -16.23 15.05 0.25
N LEU A 42 -15.75 13.89 0.70
CA LEU A 42 -15.20 12.85 -0.17
C LEU A 42 -16.28 11.82 -0.53
N SER A 43 -16.21 11.27 -1.74
CA SER A 43 -16.97 10.09 -2.13
C SER A 43 -16.25 8.84 -1.59
N VAL A 44 -16.89 8.19 -0.62
CA VAL A 44 -16.35 6.97 0.00
C VAL A 44 -17.47 5.97 0.23
N ILE A 45 -17.20 4.69 -0.02
CA ILE A 45 -18.12 3.58 0.26
C ILE A 45 -17.50 2.64 1.29
N GLN A 46 -18.37 2.01 2.08
CA GLN A 46 -17.94 0.94 2.97
C GLN A 46 -17.82 -0.35 2.16
N GLY A 47 -16.66 -1.03 2.27
CA GLY A 47 -16.42 -2.29 1.58
C GLY A 47 -15.18 -2.99 2.11
N ASP A 48 -15.22 -4.31 1.98
CA ASP A 48 -14.08 -5.18 2.29
C ASP A 48 -13.39 -5.59 0.98
N ILE A 49 -12.16 -5.14 0.81
CA ILE A 49 -11.38 -5.38 -0.41
C ILE A 49 -10.96 -6.85 -0.55
N ASP A 50 -10.93 -7.63 0.52
CA ASP A 50 -10.68 -9.06 0.49
C ASP A 50 -11.83 -9.87 -0.12
N ASN A 51 -13.02 -9.28 -0.24
CA ASN A 51 -14.18 -9.85 -0.95
C ASN A 51 -14.14 -9.55 -2.47
N GLY A 52 -13.16 -8.80 -2.94
CA GLY A 52 -12.97 -8.43 -4.33
C GLY A 52 -13.61 -7.10 -4.70
N LEU A 53 -13.45 -6.72 -5.96
CA LEU A 53 -13.90 -5.46 -6.53
C LEU A 53 -14.93 -5.69 -7.66
N ALA A 54 -15.82 -6.68 -7.50
CA ALA A 54 -16.78 -7.09 -8.54
C ALA A 54 -17.71 -5.96 -9.00
N GLU A 55 -17.98 -4.99 -8.13
CA GLU A 55 -18.83 -3.82 -8.43
C GLU A 55 -18.14 -2.81 -9.36
N PHE A 56 -16.80 -2.93 -9.56
CA PHE A 56 -16.01 -1.98 -10.32
C PHE A 56 -15.71 -2.51 -11.73
N CYS A 57 -15.93 -1.66 -12.73
CA CYS A 57 -15.67 -1.99 -14.13
C CYS A 57 -14.18 -2.20 -14.40
N GLU A 58 -13.87 -3.12 -15.31
CA GLU A 58 -12.51 -3.34 -15.81
C GLU A 58 -11.94 -2.06 -16.41
N LYS A 59 -10.69 -1.72 -16.05
CA LYS A 59 -9.99 -0.49 -16.49
C LYS A 59 -10.78 0.80 -16.29
N GLY A 60 -11.75 0.80 -15.36
CA GLY A 60 -12.62 1.96 -15.07
C GLY A 60 -11.88 3.13 -14.40
N TYR A 61 -10.73 2.87 -13.78
CA TYR A 61 -9.95 3.87 -13.07
C TYR A 61 -8.57 4.06 -13.70
N ASP A 62 -8.11 5.32 -13.77
CA ASP A 62 -6.76 5.61 -14.28
C ASP A 62 -5.69 5.14 -13.29
N TYR A 63 -5.98 5.29 -11.97
CA TYR A 63 -5.14 4.79 -10.89
C TYR A 63 -5.97 4.09 -9.83
N VAL A 64 -5.53 2.92 -9.40
CA VAL A 64 -6.01 2.25 -8.18
C VAL A 64 -4.87 2.24 -7.18
N ILE A 65 -5.12 2.74 -5.98
CA ILE A 65 -4.11 2.94 -4.94
C ILE A 65 -4.43 2.02 -3.75
N LEU A 66 -3.40 1.38 -3.23
CA LEU A 66 -3.43 0.63 -1.96
C LEU A 66 -2.26 1.13 -1.11
N ASN A 67 -2.54 2.10 -0.24
CA ASN A 67 -1.51 2.78 0.52
C ASN A 67 -1.42 2.24 1.94
N GLN A 68 -0.32 1.57 2.29
CA GLN A 68 -0.07 1.01 3.64
C GLN A 68 -1.18 0.05 4.12
N THR A 69 -1.81 -0.67 3.20
CA THR A 69 -2.94 -1.56 3.50
C THR A 69 -2.66 -3.01 3.10
N LEU A 70 -1.77 -3.25 2.11
CA LEU A 70 -1.48 -4.58 1.58
C LEU A 70 -1.12 -5.60 2.68
N GLN A 71 -0.33 -5.19 3.66
CA GLN A 71 0.09 -6.06 4.77
C GLN A 71 -1.05 -6.43 5.73
N SER A 72 -2.20 -5.79 5.62
CA SER A 72 -3.38 -6.01 6.47
C SER A 72 -4.49 -6.78 5.76
N THR A 73 -4.35 -7.07 4.46
CA THR A 73 -5.32 -7.87 3.70
C THR A 73 -5.13 -9.36 3.98
N GLU A 74 -6.22 -10.13 3.93
CA GLU A 74 -6.16 -11.59 4.10
C GLU A 74 -5.64 -12.29 2.83
N LYS A 75 -5.99 -11.74 1.66
CA LYS A 75 -5.68 -12.30 0.34
C LYS A 75 -4.95 -11.28 -0.55
N PRO A 76 -3.71 -10.89 -0.20
CA PRO A 76 -3.01 -9.80 -0.89
C PRO A 76 -2.80 -10.06 -2.39
N ASP A 77 -2.63 -11.30 -2.79
CA ASP A 77 -2.47 -11.70 -4.17
C ASP A 77 -3.76 -11.51 -4.99
N PHE A 78 -4.91 -11.88 -4.43
CA PHE A 78 -6.22 -11.66 -5.04
C PHE A 78 -6.54 -10.16 -5.12
N VAL A 79 -6.26 -9.40 -4.05
CA VAL A 79 -6.49 -7.95 -4.04
C VAL A 79 -5.67 -7.26 -5.14
N ILE A 80 -4.40 -7.63 -5.32
CA ILE A 80 -3.56 -7.06 -6.39
C ILE A 80 -4.10 -7.43 -7.79
N ASP A 81 -4.56 -8.66 -8.00
CA ASP A 81 -5.16 -9.07 -9.28
C ASP A 81 -6.43 -8.25 -9.59
N GLU A 82 -7.30 -8.05 -8.61
CA GLU A 82 -8.49 -7.21 -8.76
C GLU A 82 -8.13 -5.74 -9.02
N MET A 83 -7.14 -5.20 -8.32
CA MET A 83 -6.64 -3.85 -8.60
C MET A 83 -6.13 -3.71 -10.04
N LEU A 84 -5.40 -4.70 -10.54
CA LEU A 84 -4.88 -4.73 -11.91
C LEU A 84 -6.00 -4.91 -12.94
N ARG A 85 -7.10 -5.56 -12.59
CA ARG A 85 -8.31 -5.65 -13.41
C ARG A 85 -9.01 -4.30 -13.53
N VAL A 86 -9.25 -3.65 -12.41
CA VAL A 86 -10.05 -2.42 -12.30
C VAL A 86 -9.27 -1.18 -12.76
N GLY A 87 -7.97 -1.14 -12.48
CA GLY A 87 -7.10 0.02 -12.77
C GLY A 87 -6.30 -0.11 -14.06
N LYS A 88 -6.07 1.01 -14.74
CA LYS A 88 -5.08 1.10 -15.82
C LYS A 88 -3.66 1.05 -15.23
N LYS A 89 -3.46 1.71 -14.09
CA LYS A 89 -2.22 1.69 -13.31
C LYS A 89 -2.55 1.47 -11.85
N VAL A 90 -1.71 0.71 -11.19
CA VAL A 90 -1.87 0.37 -9.78
C VAL A 90 -0.69 0.91 -8.99
N VAL A 91 -0.98 1.47 -7.82
CA VAL A 91 0.03 1.99 -6.88
C VAL A 91 -0.12 1.25 -5.56
N VAL A 92 0.94 0.57 -5.13
CA VAL A 92 0.96 -0.18 -3.88
C VAL A 92 2.09 0.34 -3.00
N SER A 93 1.81 0.61 -1.73
CA SER A 93 2.84 0.92 -0.75
C SER A 93 2.72 0.06 0.50
N PHE A 94 3.86 -0.26 1.10
CA PHE A 94 3.93 -1.07 2.30
C PHE A 94 5.22 -0.82 3.09
N PRO A 95 5.22 -1.08 4.41
CA PRO A 95 6.42 -1.01 5.24
C PRO A 95 7.36 -2.17 4.91
N ASN A 96 8.65 -1.89 4.81
CA ASN A 96 9.66 -2.88 4.48
C ASN A 96 10.19 -3.59 5.72
N PHE A 97 9.81 -4.84 5.93
CA PHE A 97 10.38 -5.69 7.00
C PHE A 97 11.84 -6.05 6.78
N GLY A 98 12.35 -5.92 5.55
CA GLY A 98 13.76 -6.09 5.21
C GLY A 98 14.69 -4.96 5.67
N TYR A 99 14.15 -3.88 6.26
CA TYR A 99 14.92 -2.73 6.71
C TYR A 99 15.93 -3.10 7.81
N TRP A 100 17.16 -2.60 7.71
CA TRP A 100 18.26 -3.01 8.59
C TRP A 100 17.98 -2.86 10.10
N ARG A 101 17.23 -1.83 10.51
CA ARG A 101 16.88 -1.66 11.93
C ARG A 101 15.96 -2.76 12.43
N VAL A 102 15.00 -3.20 11.61
CA VAL A 102 14.12 -4.32 11.90
C VAL A 102 14.94 -5.59 12.08
N ARG A 103 15.85 -5.87 11.12
CA ARG A 103 16.73 -7.05 11.15
C ARG A 103 17.64 -7.06 12.38
N LEU A 104 18.32 -5.94 12.65
CA LEU A 104 19.23 -5.85 13.79
C LEU A 104 18.48 -5.91 15.14
N TYR A 105 17.29 -5.32 15.22
CA TYR A 105 16.49 -5.41 16.42
C TYR A 105 16.07 -6.86 16.69
N LEU A 106 15.58 -7.59 15.69
CA LEU A 106 15.27 -9.02 15.81
C LEU A 106 16.50 -9.84 16.18
N LEU A 107 17.63 -9.60 15.51
CA LEU A 107 18.87 -10.33 15.74
C LEU A 107 19.39 -10.16 17.19
N PHE A 108 19.43 -8.91 17.70
CA PHE A 108 20.05 -8.63 19.01
C PHE A 108 19.06 -8.67 20.17
N LYS A 109 17.77 -8.43 19.93
CA LYS A 109 16.77 -8.39 21.01
C LYS A 109 15.85 -9.59 21.04
N GLY A 110 15.76 -10.39 19.96
CA GLY A 110 14.85 -11.52 19.86
C GLY A 110 13.37 -11.16 20.04
N ARG A 111 12.99 -9.91 19.72
CA ARG A 111 11.63 -9.39 19.91
C ARG A 111 11.16 -8.68 18.66
N MET A 112 9.84 -8.67 18.41
CA MET A 112 9.25 -7.90 17.31
C MET A 112 9.54 -6.41 17.47
N PRO A 113 10.08 -5.75 16.42
CA PRO A 113 10.43 -4.34 16.48
C PRO A 113 9.19 -3.46 16.47
N LYS A 114 9.25 -2.39 17.27
CA LYS A 114 8.32 -1.26 17.17
C LYS A 114 9.04 -0.05 16.59
N SER A 115 8.41 0.61 15.64
CA SER A 115 8.94 1.81 14.97
C SER A 115 7.79 2.72 14.52
N LYS A 116 8.12 3.87 13.90
CA LYS A 116 7.09 4.71 13.28
C LYS A 116 6.28 3.98 12.21
N MET A 117 6.92 3.08 11.45
CA MET A 117 6.29 2.30 10.38
C MET A 117 5.60 1.03 10.90
N LEU A 118 5.96 0.57 12.09
CA LEU A 118 5.44 -0.61 12.75
C LEU A 118 5.07 -0.22 14.21
N PRO A 119 4.02 0.60 14.39
CA PRO A 119 3.74 1.19 15.71
C PRO A 119 3.09 0.23 16.68
N PHE A 120 2.51 -0.85 16.20
CA PHE A 120 1.68 -1.78 16.97
C PHE A 120 2.51 -2.82 17.73
N SER A 121 1.94 -3.40 18.78
CA SER A 121 2.46 -4.60 19.44
C SER A 121 2.11 -5.84 18.60
N TRP A 122 2.83 -6.94 18.81
CA TRP A 122 2.60 -8.17 18.07
C TRP A 122 1.17 -8.75 18.27
N TYR A 123 0.48 -8.39 19.33
CA TYR A 123 -0.85 -8.89 19.68
C TYR A 123 -2.00 -7.96 19.27
N ASP A 124 -1.73 -6.71 18.88
CA ASP A 124 -2.75 -5.70 18.49
C ASP A 124 -2.48 -5.10 17.09
N THR A 125 -1.55 -5.68 16.36
CA THR A 125 -1.21 -5.21 15.02
C THR A 125 -2.26 -5.63 13.99
N PRO A 126 -2.69 -4.72 13.10
CA PRO A 126 -3.48 -5.10 11.94
C PRO A 126 -2.65 -5.80 10.85
N ASN A 127 -1.31 -5.77 10.95
CA ASN A 127 -0.44 -6.35 9.93
C ASN A 127 -0.42 -7.87 10.05
N ILE A 128 -0.95 -8.55 9.05
CA ILE A 128 -1.00 -10.01 8.95
C ILE A 128 0.22 -10.52 8.19
N HIS A 129 0.65 -9.79 7.14
CA HIS A 129 1.75 -10.15 6.28
C HIS A 129 2.97 -9.28 6.51
N LEU A 130 4.14 -9.92 6.67
CA LEU A 130 5.43 -9.28 6.90
C LEU A 130 6.26 -9.43 5.63
N LEU A 131 6.11 -8.50 4.68
CA LEU A 131 6.79 -8.57 3.40
C LEU A 131 7.97 -7.60 3.33
N THR A 132 8.91 -7.92 2.45
CA THR A 132 10.05 -7.06 2.10
C THR A 132 9.92 -6.51 0.68
N ILE A 133 10.76 -5.54 0.35
CA ILE A 133 10.86 -5.02 -1.03
C ILE A 133 11.22 -6.15 -2.01
N GLU A 134 12.10 -7.08 -1.61
CA GLU A 134 12.49 -8.24 -2.44
C GLU A 134 11.30 -9.18 -2.69
N ASP A 135 10.52 -9.52 -1.66
CA ASP A 135 9.36 -10.40 -1.80
C ASP A 135 8.37 -9.84 -2.82
N PHE A 136 8.16 -8.52 -2.82
CA PHE A 136 7.24 -7.90 -3.76
C PHE A 136 7.77 -7.88 -5.21
N PHE A 137 9.08 -7.72 -5.40
CA PHE A 137 9.69 -7.89 -6.72
C PHE A 137 9.53 -9.32 -7.24
N ASP A 138 9.76 -10.30 -6.40
CA ASP A 138 9.65 -11.71 -6.76
C ASP A 138 8.19 -12.08 -7.05
N PHE A 139 7.24 -11.58 -6.26
CA PHE A 139 5.81 -11.71 -6.52
C PHE A 139 5.41 -11.15 -7.90
N CYS A 140 5.84 -9.91 -8.21
CA CYS A 140 5.57 -9.30 -9.52
C CYS A 140 6.16 -10.13 -10.67
N THR A 141 7.39 -10.63 -10.49
CA THR A 141 8.07 -11.46 -11.49
C THR A 141 7.33 -12.78 -11.73
N GLN A 142 6.96 -13.49 -10.67
CA GLN A 142 6.23 -14.77 -10.75
C GLN A 142 4.86 -14.64 -11.42
N ARG A 143 4.20 -13.49 -11.24
CA ARG A 143 2.86 -13.23 -11.80
C ARG A 143 2.86 -12.45 -13.12
N ASN A 144 4.03 -12.21 -13.72
CA ASN A 144 4.20 -11.42 -14.94
C ASN A 144 3.57 -10.01 -14.82
N ILE A 145 3.70 -9.39 -13.64
CA ILE A 145 3.26 -8.02 -13.38
C ILE A 145 4.42 -7.08 -13.71
N LYS A 146 4.17 -6.10 -14.58
CA LYS A 146 5.17 -5.12 -14.99
C LYS A 146 5.29 -4.01 -13.94
N ILE A 147 6.49 -3.81 -13.41
CA ILE A 147 6.82 -2.69 -12.55
C ILE A 147 7.24 -1.51 -13.42
N ILE A 148 6.45 -0.44 -13.42
CA ILE A 148 6.71 0.79 -14.20
C ILE A 148 7.75 1.65 -13.49
N LYS A 149 7.60 1.76 -12.17
CA LYS A 149 8.43 2.65 -11.34
C LYS A 149 8.38 2.19 -9.90
N THR A 150 9.47 2.41 -9.18
CA THR A 150 9.51 2.24 -7.72
C THR A 150 10.03 3.52 -7.08
N VAL A 151 9.42 3.93 -5.98
CA VAL A 151 9.85 5.04 -5.14
C VAL A 151 10.16 4.48 -3.75
N TYR A 152 11.30 4.87 -3.20
CA TYR A 152 11.76 4.37 -1.92
C TYR A 152 11.81 5.48 -0.88
N ILE A 153 11.39 5.17 0.33
CA ILE A 153 11.47 6.08 1.47
C ILE A 153 12.61 5.65 2.39
N LYS A 154 13.53 6.57 2.64
CA LYS A 154 14.66 6.39 3.54
C LYS A 154 14.69 7.54 4.53
N ARG A 155 14.59 7.24 5.84
CA ARG A 155 14.53 8.24 6.92
C ARG A 155 13.44 9.29 6.69
N GLY A 156 12.25 8.83 6.25
CA GLY A 156 11.11 9.70 5.99
C GLY A 156 11.24 10.61 4.76
N LYS A 157 12.25 10.39 3.90
CA LYS A 157 12.47 11.18 2.67
C LYS A 157 12.55 10.26 1.45
N ILE A 158 12.09 10.78 0.32
CA ILE A 158 12.24 10.09 -0.97
C ILE A 158 13.73 9.91 -1.28
N SER A 159 14.15 8.67 -1.51
CA SER A 159 15.50 8.35 -1.97
C SER A 159 15.63 8.71 -3.45
N LYS A 160 16.52 9.65 -3.76
CA LYS A 160 16.72 10.14 -5.14
C LYS A 160 17.60 9.22 -5.98
N ASN A 161 18.43 8.37 -5.35
CA ASN A 161 19.32 7.46 -6.05
C ASN A 161 18.83 6.03 -5.83
N PRO A 162 18.41 5.31 -6.88
CA PRO A 162 18.19 3.88 -6.80
C PRO A 162 19.54 3.21 -6.52
N LEU A 163 19.67 2.72 -5.30
CA LEU A 163 20.76 1.83 -4.93
C LEU A 163 20.53 0.48 -5.61
N ASN A 164 21.56 -0.37 -5.62
CA ASN A 164 21.38 -1.78 -5.93
C ASN A 164 20.18 -2.34 -5.13
N ARG A 165 19.36 -3.21 -5.74
CA ARG A 165 18.13 -3.80 -5.19
C ARG A 165 18.35 -4.30 -3.75
N LEU A 166 19.42 -5.05 -3.48
CA LEU A 166 19.76 -5.55 -2.14
C LEU A 166 20.01 -4.43 -1.12
N LEU A 167 20.75 -3.39 -1.52
CA LEU A 167 20.99 -2.22 -0.67
C LEU A 167 19.71 -1.42 -0.42
N THR A 168 18.82 -1.34 -1.38
CA THR A 168 17.52 -0.68 -1.25
C THR A 168 16.65 -1.41 -0.24
N ASN A 169 16.56 -2.74 -0.34
CA ASN A 169 15.83 -3.57 0.62
C ASN A 169 16.40 -3.44 2.04
N PHE A 170 17.71 -3.28 2.18
CA PHE A 170 18.34 -3.10 3.49
C PHE A 170 18.18 -1.69 4.07
N LEU A 171 18.23 -0.64 3.24
CA LEU A 171 18.31 0.75 3.70
C LEU A 171 16.99 1.52 3.71
N CYS A 172 15.95 1.05 3.01
CA CYS A 172 14.69 1.76 2.87
C CYS A 172 13.63 1.20 3.83
N GLU A 173 12.87 2.10 4.43
CA GLU A 173 11.84 1.80 5.43
C GLU A 173 10.52 1.39 4.76
N GLU A 174 10.28 1.93 3.56
CA GLU A 174 9.04 1.79 2.80
C GLU A 174 9.35 1.84 1.30
N ALA A 175 8.51 1.19 0.53
CA ALA A 175 8.51 1.29 -0.92
C ALA A 175 7.11 1.55 -1.47
N ILE A 176 7.07 2.28 -2.59
CA ILE A 176 5.86 2.55 -3.37
C ILE A 176 6.12 2.02 -4.77
N PHE A 177 5.32 1.06 -5.18
CA PHE A 177 5.40 0.44 -6.49
C PHE A 177 4.29 0.94 -7.40
N PHE A 178 4.65 1.30 -8.63
CA PHE A 178 3.73 1.56 -9.72
C PHE A 178 3.79 0.36 -10.65
N ILE A 179 2.67 -0.34 -10.80
CA ILE A 179 2.58 -1.59 -11.55
C ILE A 179 1.44 -1.53 -12.58
N GLU A 180 1.55 -2.35 -13.61
CA GLU A 180 0.52 -2.55 -14.64
C GLU A 180 0.58 -3.99 -15.18
N ARG A 181 -0.50 -4.40 -15.84
CA ARG A 181 -0.56 -5.66 -16.59
C ARG A 181 -0.91 -5.35 -18.04
#